data_9a30a8a5518a266c4f69eced3374fee8
#
_entry.id   9a30a8a5518a266c4f69eced3374fee8
#
_cell.length_a   1.000
_cell.length_b   1.000
_cell.length_c   1.000
_cell.angle_alpha   90.00
_cell.angle_beta   90.00
_cell.angle_gamma   90.00
#
_symmetry.space_group_name_H-M   'P 1'
#
loop_
_entity.id
_entity.type
_entity.pdbx_description
1 polymer ?
#
loop_
_entity_poly.entity_id
_entity_poly.type
_entity_poly.pdbx_seq_one_letter_code
_entity_poly.pdbx_strand_id
1 'polypeptide(L)'
;MPTETFFNLPKEKQQRILKAAALEFSQAGLNEASIAKVIRTADISRGSFYQYFKDKEDLYYYYFQTLKRSGHRYLIQTIEDNHGDLFAGVEDYFLRLLPEVFEGENRSFFRHLFLNMDSHGFQRVIPCLEKKEGHHAAFHSHEREKNQQELVRIVNQALLNVQNDDELILLFKLLMHLLFSTIAEGCRQQEESANVSLDTMKEHFALKIQWLKKGARKENEHD
;
A
#
# COMPACT_ATOMS: atom_id res chain seq x y z
N MET A 1 11.49 -1.33 -9.75
CA MET A 1 11.45 0.15 -9.95
C MET A 1 11.97 0.48 -11.33
N PRO A 2 11.40 1.49 -11.98
CA PRO A 2 11.86 1.92 -13.31
C PRO A 2 13.33 2.30 -13.30
N THR A 3 13.96 2.19 -14.43
CA THR A 3 15.35 2.63 -14.65
C THR A 3 15.42 4.16 -14.77
N GLU A 4 16.64 4.73 -14.69
CA GLU A 4 16.86 6.15 -14.97
C GLU A 4 16.38 6.54 -16.37
N THR A 5 16.51 5.63 -17.34
CA THR A 5 16.02 5.83 -18.70
C THR A 5 14.53 6.17 -18.76
N PHE A 6 13.71 5.53 -17.93
CA PHE A 6 12.28 5.86 -17.82
C PHE A 6 12.07 7.27 -17.27
N PHE A 7 12.78 7.66 -16.23
CA PHE A 7 12.62 8.98 -15.60
C PHE A 7 13.12 10.12 -16.50
N ASN A 8 14.04 9.83 -17.42
CA ASN A 8 14.54 10.77 -18.41
C ASN A 8 13.61 10.92 -19.63
N LEU A 9 12.54 10.15 -19.73
CA LEU A 9 11.55 10.30 -20.81
C LEU A 9 10.77 11.61 -20.69
N PRO A 10 10.28 12.17 -21.81
CA PRO A 10 9.29 13.24 -21.78
C PRO A 10 8.08 12.84 -20.92
N LYS A 11 7.52 13.76 -20.15
CA LYS A 11 6.41 13.50 -19.24
C LYS A 11 5.19 12.87 -19.94
N GLU A 12 4.89 13.31 -21.15
CA GLU A 12 3.82 12.76 -21.97
C GLU A 12 4.03 11.27 -22.25
N LYS A 13 5.25 10.86 -22.56
CA LYS A 13 5.55 9.44 -22.80
C LYS A 13 5.48 8.62 -21.52
N GLN A 14 5.96 9.15 -20.38
CA GLN A 14 5.78 8.50 -19.08
C GLN A 14 4.29 8.28 -18.77
N GLN A 15 3.46 9.32 -18.94
CA GLN A 15 2.01 9.25 -18.71
C GLN A 15 1.32 8.27 -19.65
N ARG A 16 1.71 8.20 -20.93
CA ARG A 16 1.15 7.26 -21.89
C ARG A 16 1.42 5.81 -21.47
N ILE A 17 2.64 5.52 -21.02
CA ILE A 17 3.00 4.20 -20.49
C ILE A 17 2.17 3.87 -19.23
N LEU A 18 2.03 4.81 -18.31
CA LEU A 18 1.23 4.60 -17.08
C LEU A 18 -0.26 4.44 -17.37
N LYS A 19 -0.82 5.16 -18.34
CA LYS A 19 -2.21 4.97 -18.78
C LYS A 19 -2.42 3.58 -19.41
N ALA A 20 -1.47 3.10 -20.20
CA ALA A 20 -1.51 1.76 -20.77
C ALA A 20 -1.42 0.68 -19.67
N ALA A 21 -0.58 0.89 -18.68
CA ALA A 21 -0.48 0.03 -17.50
C ALA A 21 -1.78 0.02 -16.69
N ALA A 22 -2.36 1.20 -16.44
CA ALA A 22 -3.64 1.34 -15.75
C ALA A 22 -4.75 0.54 -16.42
N LEU A 23 -4.87 0.65 -17.76
CA LEU A 23 -5.87 -0.07 -18.54
C LEU A 23 -5.68 -1.59 -18.42
N GLU A 24 -4.47 -2.10 -18.61
CA GLU A 24 -4.21 -3.53 -18.52
C GLU A 24 -4.43 -4.07 -17.11
N PHE A 25 -3.90 -3.39 -16.09
CA PHE A 25 -3.99 -3.84 -14.69
C PHE A 25 -5.37 -3.66 -14.06
N SER A 26 -6.25 -2.86 -14.65
CA SER A 26 -7.67 -2.81 -14.28
C SER A 26 -8.45 -4.00 -14.81
N GLN A 27 -7.99 -4.65 -15.89
CA GLN A 27 -8.65 -5.79 -16.54
C GLN A 27 -8.09 -7.15 -16.09
N ALA A 28 -6.84 -7.19 -15.64
CA ALA A 28 -6.14 -8.41 -15.30
C ALA A 28 -5.19 -8.18 -14.11
N GLY A 29 -5.16 -9.13 -13.18
CA GLY A 29 -4.19 -9.13 -12.09
C GLY A 29 -2.75 -9.28 -12.59
N LEU A 30 -1.77 -9.12 -11.67
CA LEU A 30 -0.35 -9.15 -12.02
C LEU A 30 0.04 -10.41 -12.83
N ASN A 31 -0.45 -11.59 -12.45
CA ASN A 31 -0.07 -12.84 -13.11
C ASN A 31 -0.59 -12.94 -14.55
N GLU A 32 -1.78 -12.44 -14.80
CA GLU A 32 -2.53 -12.54 -16.05
C GLU A 32 -2.26 -11.38 -17.01
N ALA A 33 -1.78 -10.26 -16.49
CA ALA A 33 -1.51 -9.06 -17.26
C ALA A 33 -0.44 -9.27 -18.34
N SER A 34 -0.65 -8.69 -19.52
CA SER A 34 0.17 -8.87 -20.71
C SER A 34 1.05 -7.64 -21.01
N ILE A 35 2.38 -7.82 -20.93
CA ILE A 35 3.32 -6.80 -21.40
C ILE A 35 3.06 -6.44 -22.87
N ALA A 36 2.68 -7.38 -23.71
CA ALA A 36 2.42 -7.12 -25.14
C ALA A 36 1.25 -6.17 -25.34
N LYS A 37 0.18 -6.25 -24.51
CA LYS A 37 -0.93 -5.30 -24.54
C LYS A 37 -0.47 -3.91 -24.09
N VAL A 38 0.29 -3.83 -22.99
CA VAL A 38 0.84 -2.55 -22.51
C VAL A 38 1.71 -1.88 -23.58
N ILE A 39 2.64 -2.63 -24.19
CA ILE A 39 3.53 -2.16 -25.26
C ILE A 39 2.72 -1.58 -26.43
N ARG A 40 1.72 -2.33 -26.90
CA ARG A 40 0.85 -1.91 -28.01
C ARG A 40 0.05 -0.66 -27.67
N THR A 41 -0.56 -0.62 -26.48
CA THR A 41 -1.37 0.52 -26.02
C THR A 41 -0.53 1.77 -25.78
N ALA A 42 0.69 1.60 -25.26
CA ALA A 42 1.63 2.70 -25.00
C ALA A 42 2.38 3.16 -26.27
N ASP A 43 2.22 2.46 -27.38
CA ASP A 43 2.94 2.71 -28.63
C ASP A 43 4.46 2.81 -28.40
N ILE A 44 5.02 1.74 -27.85
CA ILE A 44 6.47 1.58 -27.63
C ILE A 44 6.97 0.25 -28.17
N SER A 45 8.27 0.14 -28.46
CA SER A 45 8.86 -1.14 -28.82
C SER A 45 9.04 -2.04 -27.60
N ARG A 46 9.10 -3.38 -27.83
CA ARG A 46 9.40 -4.35 -26.76
C ARG A 46 10.79 -4.09 -26.14
N GLY A 47 11.78 -3.72 -26.94
CA GLY A 47 13.12 -3.34 -26.46
C GLY A 47 13.07 -2.13 -25.53
N SER A 48 12.28 -1.11 -25.90
CA SER A 48 12.08 0.08 -25.06
C SER A 48 11.46 -0.27 -23.71
N PHE A 49 10.48 -1.20 -23.67
CA PHE A 49 9.90 -1.63 -22.41
C PHE A 49 10.97 -2.14 -21.44
N TYR A 50 11.84 -3.04 -21.87
CA TYR A 50 12.90 -3.61 -21.04
C TYR A 50 14.05 -2.63 -20.73
N GLN A 51 14.15 -1.51 -21.47
CA GLN A 51 15.01 -0.40 -21.06
C GLN A 51 14.41 0.41 -19.91
N TYR A 52 13.09 0.40 -19.73
CA TYR A 52 12.39 1.16 -18.69
C TYR A 52 12.09 0.35 -17.44
N PHE A 53 11.69 -0.93 -17.62
CA PHE A 53 11.28 -1.83 -16.54
C PHE A 53 11.96 -3.18 -16.71
N LYS A 54 12.43 -3.75 -15.61
CA LYS A 54 13.02 -5.09 -15.61
C LYS A 54 12.03 -6.13 -16.10
N ASP A 55 10.81 -6.06 -15.63
CA ASP A 55 9.73 -6.99 -15.88
C ASP A 55 8.35 -6.34 -15.68
N LYS A 56 7.30 -7.14 -15.83
CA LYS A 56 5.91 -6.76 -15.61
C LYS A 56 5.64 -6.32 -14.17
N GLU A 57 6.26 -7.00 -13.24
CA GLU A 57 6.12 -6.75 -11.82
C GLU A 57 6.67 -5.38 -11.41
N ASP A 58 7.80 -4.98 -11.98
CA ASP A 58 8.36 -3.64 -11.80
C ASP A 58 7.39 -2.53 -12.23
N LEU A 59 6.75 -2.70 -13.39
CA LEU A 59 5.74 -1.74 -13.86
C LEU A 59 4.51 -1.75 -12.97
N TYR A 60 4.03 -2.92 -12.53
CA TYR A 60 2.84 -3.08 -11.69
C TYR A 60 3.01 -2.35 -10.36
N TYR A 61 4.09 -2.62 -9.64
CA TYR A 61 4.32 -1.97 -8.35
C TYR A 61 4.70 -0.50 -8.49
N TYR A 62 5.35 -0.11 -9.58
CA TYR A 62 5.56 1.32 -9.85
C TYR A 62 4.24 2.05 -10.11
N TYR A 63 3.34 1.46 -10.89
CA TYR A 63 1.99 2.00 -11.08
C TYR A 63 1.26 2.14 -9.74
N PHE A 64 1.26 1.10 -8.93
CA PHE A 64 0.71 1.15 -7.57
C PHE A 64 1.32 2.31 -6.76
N GLN A 65 2.64 2.49 -6.79
CA GLN A 65 3.30 3.59 -6.08
C GLN A 65 2.86 4.96 -6.59
N THR A 66 2.53 5.12 -7.87
CA THR A 66 2.00 6.39 -8.39
C THR A 66 0.61 6.70 -7.82
N LEU A 67 -0.22 5.68 -7.63
CA LEU A 67 -1.52 5.82 -6.97
C LEU A 67 -1.35 6.12 -5.47
N LYS A 68 -0.35 5.50 -4.85
CA LYS A 68 -0.10 5.57 -3.41
C LYS A 68 0.67 6.82 -2.95
N ARG A 69 1.16 7.68 -3.84
CA ARG A 69 1.93 8.89 -3.44
C ARG A 69 1.23 9.74 -2.37
N SER A 70 -0.09 9.69 -2.33
CA SER A 70 -0.89 10.28 -1.27
C SER A 70 -1.01 9.41 0.00
N GLY A 71 -0.98 8.07 -0.14
CA GLY A 71 -1.33 7.14 0.94
C GLY A 71 -0.38 7.20 2.15
N HIS A 72 0.94 7.26 1.95
CA HIS A 72 1.89 7.42 3.06
C HIS A 72 1.67 8.75 3.77
N ARG A 73 1.53 9.85 3.02
CA ARG A 73 1.26 11.17 3.59
C ARG A 73 -0.07 11.20 4.35
N TYR A 74 -1.10 10.54 3.85
CA TYR A 74 -2.39 10.44 4.55
C TYR A 74 -2.28 9.64 5.85
N LEU A 75 -1.54 8.54 5.85
CA LEU A 75 -1.31 7.77 7.08
C LEU A 75 -0.56 8.60 8.13
N ILE A 76 0.51 9.28 7.74
CA ILE A 76 1.24 10.18 8.63
C ILE A 76 0.30 11.27 9.17
N GLN A 77 -0.46 11.91 8.29
CA GLN A 77 -1.40 12.96 8.65
C GLN A 77 -2.49 12.46 9.63
N THR A 78 -3.06 11.26 9.40
CA THR A 78 -4.07 10.73 10.34
C THR A 78 -3.49 10.42 11.71
N ILE A 79 -2.23 9.99 11.80
CA ILE A 79 -1.56 9.79 13.10
C ILE A 79 -1.31 11.14 13.79
N GLU A 80 -0.85 12.16 13.05
CA GLU A 80 -0.64 13.51 13.59
C GLU A 80 -1.97 14.15 14.05
N ASP A 81 -3.04 14.05 13.25
CA ASP A 81 -4.39 14.55 13.57
C ASP A 81 -4.94 13.90 14.86
N ASN A 82 -4.54 12.68 15.14
CA ASN A 82 -4.86 11.94 16.37
C ASN A 82 -3.77 12.05 17.46
N HIS A 83 -2.99 13.14 17.45
CA HIS A 83 -1.99 13.44 18.48
C HIS A 83 -0.98 12.33 18.73
N GLY A 84 -0.65 11.57 17.70
CA GLY A 84 0.30 10.45 17.74
C GLY A 84 -0.31 9.12 18.21
N ASP A 85 -1.63 9.02 18.44
CA ASP A 85 -2.27 7.72 18.70
C ASP A 85 -2.24 6.86 17.44
N LEU A 86 -1.36 5.87 17.44
CA LEU A 86 -1.14 4.97 16.30
C LEU A 86 -2.41 4.20 15.91
N PHE A 87 -3.19 3.74 16.90
CA PHE A 87 -4.41 2.98 16.64
C PHE A 87 -5.49 3.85 16.02
N ALA A 88 -5.74 5.02 16.59
CA ALA A 88 -6.72 5.97 16.06
C ALA A 88 -6.32 6.46 14.66
N GLY A 89 -5.03 6.77 14.44
CA GLY A 89 -4.53 7.18 13.12
C GLY A 89 -4.69 6.10 12.06
N VAL A 90 -4.47 4.82 12.40
CA VAL A 90 -4.67 3.69 11.47
C VAL A 90 -6.16 3.43 11.21
N GLU A 91 -7.04 3.60 12.22
CA GLU A 91 -8.48 3.53 12.04
C GLU A 91 -8.98 4.60 11.06
N ASP A 92 -8.58 5.85 11.23
CA ASP A 92 -8.93 6.95 10.34
C ASP A 92 -8.36 6.75 8.93
N TYR A 93 -7.13 6.24 8.83
CA TYR A 93 -6.55 5.90 7.53
C TYR A 93 -7.34 4.83 6.81
N PHE A 94 -7.79 3.78 7.52
CA PHE A 94 -8.64 2.73 6.96
C PHE A 94 -9.97 3.30 6.43
N LEU A 95 -10.64 4.15 7.22
CA LEU A 95 -11.90 4.78 6.82
C LEU A 95 -11.76 5.63 5.54
N ARG A 96 -10.63 6.31 5.38
CA ARG A 96 -10.33 7.09 4.15
C ARG A 96 -9.99 6.20 2.95
N LEU A 97 -9.35 5.06 3.19
CA LEU A 97 -8.90 4.14 2.13
C LEU A 97 -10.07 3.34 1.53
N LEU A 98 -11.08 2.99 2.32
CA LEU A 98 -12.19 2.16 1.87
C LEU A 98 -12.92 2.70 0.64
N PRO A 99 -13.39 3.96 0.58
CA PRO A 99 -14.06 4.50 -0.60
C PRO A 99 -13.13 4.49 -1.84
N GLU A 100 -11.84 4.77 -1.67
CA GLU A 100 -10.88 4.76 -2.77
C GLU A 100 -10.73 3.36 -3.39
N VAL A 101 -10.66 2.33 -2.53
CA VAL A 101 -10.48 0.94 -2.96
C VAL A 101 -11.74 0.37 -3.58
N PHE A 102 -12.92 0.63 -3.02
CA PHE A 102 -14.17 -0.03 -3.44
C PHE A 102 -15.02 0.78 -4.43
N GLU A 103 -14.93 2.10 -4.42
CA GLU A 103 -15.76 3.00 -5.21
C GLU A 103 -14.95 3.90 -6.16
N GLY A 104 -13.63 4.06 -5.91
CA GLY A 104 -12.74 4.93 -6.68
C GLY A 104 -12.53 4.48 -8.13
N GLU A 105 -11.94 5.35 -8.94
CA GLU A 105 -11.62 5.09 -10.35
C GLU A 105 -10.70 3.87 -10.53
N ASN A 106 -9.81 3.60 -9.56
CA ASN A 106 -8.86 2.50 -9.59
C ASN A 106 -9.33 1.24 -8.86
N ARG A 107 -10.65 1.13 -8.52
CA ARG A 107 -11.19 0.00 -7.74
C ARG A 107 -10.87 -1.37 -8.33
N SER A 108 -10.90 -1.52 -9.66
CA SER A 108 -10.58 -2.79 -10.32
C SER A 108 -9.12 -3.18 -10.13
N PHE A 109 -8.20 -2.22 -10.21
CA PHE A 109 -6.78 -2.44 -9.92
C PHE A 109 -6.56 -2.85 -8.45
N PHE A 110 -7.16 -2.11 -7.50
CA PHE A 110 -7.04 -2.43 -6.07
C PHE A 110 -7.63 -3.80 -5.75
N ARG A 111 -8.77 -4.17 -6.34
CA ARG A 111 -9.34 -5.51 -6.20
C ARG A 111 -8.35 -6.59 -6.64
N HIS A 112 -7.78 -6.49 -7.83
CA HIS A 112 -6.77 -7.45 -8.31
C HIS A 112 -5.52 -7.47 -7.41
N LEU A 113 -5.09 -6.31 -6.94
CA LEU A 113 -3.96 -6.20 -6.02
C LEU A 113 -4.22 -6.97 -4.72
N PHE A 114 -5.35 -6.70 -4.04
CA PHE A 114 -5.63 -7.29 -2.74
C PHE A 114 -6.02 -8.77 -2.80
N LEU A 115 -6.67 -9.22 -3.88
CA LEU A 115 -7.01 -10.64 -4.08
C LEU A 115 -5.78 -11.52 -4.34
N ASN A 116 -4.77 -10.96 -5.01
CA ASN A 116 -3.57 -11.72 -5.41
C ASN A 116 -2.33 -11.34 -4.60
N MET A 117 -2.49 -10.63 -3.49
CA MET A 117 -1.38 -10.18 -2.66
C MET A 117 -0.83 -11.35 -1.84
N ASP A 118 0.39 -11.77 -2.17
CA ASP A 118 1.19 -12.69 -1.37
C ASP A 118 2.09 -11.92 -0.36
N SER A 119 2.90 -12.67 0.38
CA SER A 119 3.84 -12.09 1.37
C SER A 119 4.85 -11.14 0.73
N HIS A 120 5.25 -11.38 -0.52
CA HIS A 120 6.18 -10.52 -1.25
C HIS A 120 5.50 -9.23 -1.71
N GLY A 121 4.29 -9.33 -2.26
CA GLY A 121 3.44 -8.19 -2.62
C GLY A 121 3.14 -7.31 -1.41
N PHE A 122 2.82 -7.93 -0.26
CA PHE A 122 2.58 -7.22 0.99
C PHE A 122 3.78 -6.34 1.40
N GLN A 123 5.01 -6.88 1.35
CA GLN A 123 6.22 -6.12 1.66
C GLN A 123 6.44 -4.92 0.72
N ARG A 124 6.02 -5.03 -0.55
CA ARG A 124 6.13 -3.95 -1.55
C ARG A 124 5.04 -2.89 -1.42
N VAL A 125 3.91 -3.25 -0.82
CA VAL A 125 2.77 -2.34 -0.63
C VAL A 125 2.96 -1.44 0.58
N ILE A 126 3.64 -1.88 1.64
CA ILE A 126 3.84 -1.10 2.85
C ILE A 126 5.19 -0.36 2.79
N PRO A 127 5.19 0.99 2.82
CA PRO A 127 6.40 1.80 2.62
C PRO A 127 7.52 1.54 3.61
N CYS A 128 7.15 1.19 4.86
CA CYS A 128 8.11 0.93 5.93
C CYS A 128 8.70 -0.49 5.89
N LEU A 129 8.19 -1.38 5.02
CA LEU A 129 8.55 -2.80 4.99
C LEU A 129 9.33 -3.22 3.75
N GLU A 130 9.44 -2.36 2.76
CA GLU A 130 10.03 -2.71 1.47
C GLU A 130 11.48 -3.19 1.63
N LYS A 131 11.70 -4.51 1.54
CA LYS A 131 13.03 -5.10 1.33
C LYS A 131 13.28 -5.17 -0.17
N LYS A 132 14.35 -4.56 -0.67
CA LYS A 132 14.79 -4.74 -2.05
C LYS A 132 16.12 -5.46 -2.09
N GLU A 133 16.14 -6.55 -2.86
CA GLU A 133 17.35 -7.24 -3.27
C GLU A 133 17.79 -6.68 -4.63
N GLY A 134 19.08 -6.33 -4.79
CA GLY A 134 19.66 -5.90 -6.06
C GLY A 134 20.46 -4.60 -5.99
N HIS A 135 21.09 -4.23 -7.13
CA HIS A 135 22.02 -3.10 -7.25
C HIS A 135 21.43 -1.70 -6.92
N HIS A 136 20.14 -1.56 -6.81
CA HIS A 136 19.46 -0.32 -6.38
C HIS A 136 19.04 -0.34 -4.90
N ALA A 137 19.46 -1.33 -4.13
CA ALA A 137 19.10 -1.50 -2.71
C ALA A 137 19.46 -0.27 -1.85
N ALA A 138 20.55 0.43 -2.16
CA ALA A 138 21.03 1.55 -1.37
C ALA A 138 20.11 2.78 -1.39
N PHE A 139 19.51 3.11 -2.53
CA PHE A 139 18.62 4.27 -2.64
C PHE A 139 17.29 4.04 -1.92
N HIS A 140 16.77 2.81 -1.95
CA HIS A 140 15.50 2.44 -1.33
C HIS A 140 15.63 2.10 0.16
N SER A 141 16.81 1.69 0.63
CA SER A 141 17.06 1.57 2.06
C SER A 141 16.92 2.92 2.74
N HIS A 142 17.42 3.98 2.13
CA HIS A 142 17.33 5.34 2.66
C HIS A 142 15.87 5.85 2.75
N GLU A 143 15.04 5.60 1.72
CA GLU A 143 13.62 5.99 1.75
C GLU A 143 12.83 5.19 2.80
N ARG A 144 13.11 3.91 2.94
CA ARG A 144 12.53 3.07 4.00
C ARG A 144 12.91 3.56 5.39
N GLU A 145 14.20 3.79 5.61
CA GLU A 145 14.72 4.30 6.89
C GLU A 145 14.09 5.65 7.21
N LYS A 146 13.99 6.54 6.23
CA LYS A 146 13.32 7.83 6.38
C LYS A 146 11.85 7.66 6.78
N ASN A 147 11.09 6.78 6.11
CA ASN A 147 9.69 6.53 6.44
C ASN A 147 9.53 5.90 7.83
N GLN A 148 10.45 5.02 8.23
CA GLN A 148 10.45 4.46 9.59
C GLN A 148 10.77 5.53 10.64
N GLN A 149 11.78 6.35 10.40
CA GLN A 149 12.15 7.46 11.31
C GLN A 149 11.01 8.48 11.43
N GLU A 150 10.30 8.78 10.33
CA GLU A 150 9.13 9.65 10.35
C GLU A 150 8.03 9.06 11.22
N LEU A 151 7.69 7.77 11.05
CA LEU A 151 6.70 7.07 11.87
C LEU A 151 7.08 7.08 13.35
N VAL A 152 8.32 6.72 13.68
CA VAL A 152 8.84 6.72 15.06
C VAL A 152 8.71 8.11 15.70
N ARG A 153 8.98 9.16 14.95
CA ARG A 153 8.94 10.54 15.44
C ARG A 153 7.53 11.03 15.76
N ILE A 154 6.52 10.63 14.96
CA ILE A 154 5.15 11.14 15.09
C ILE A 154 4.29 10.34 16.07
N VAL A 155 4.61 9.04 16.27
CA VAL A 155 3.85 8.18 17.18
C VAL A 155 4.17 8.51 18.63
N ASN A 156 3.14 8.73 19.42
CA ASN A 156 3.26 8.88 20.86
C ASN A 156 3.43 7.50 21.53
N GLN A 157 4.68 7.06 21.68
CA GLN A 157 5.01 5.75 22.26
C GLN A 157 4.56 5.60 23.71
N ALA A 158 4.30 6.72 24.43
CA ALA A 158 3.80 6.66 25.80
C ALA A 158 2.37 6.05 25.90
N LEU A 159 1.63 6.02 24.80
CA LEU A 159 0.31 5.39 24.72
C LEU A 159 0.37 3.87 24.45
N LEU A 160 1.56 3.32 24.21
CA LEU A 160 1.75 1.96 23.72
C LEU A 160 2.58 1.14 24.71
N ASN A 161 2.33 -0.16 24.76
CA ASN A 161 3.16 -1.10 25.48
C ASN A 161 4.29 -1.61 24.55
N VAL A 162 5.18 -0.69 24.15
CA VAL A 162 6.37 -0.95 23.34
C VAL A 162 7.60 -0.39 24.07
N GLN A 163 8.74 -1.08 23.98
CA GLN A 163 9.95 -0.73 24.73
C GLN A 163 11.01 -0.02 23.86
N ASN A 164 10.90 -0.14 22.54
CA ASN A 164 11.85 0.43 21.58
C ASN A 164 11.21 0.60 20.19
N ASP A 165 11.94 1.25 19.28
CA ASP A 165 11.49 1.54 17.92
C ASP A 165 11.25 0.28 17.10
N ASP A 166 11.99 -0.81 17.32
CA ASP A 166 11.79 -2.08 16.60
C ASP A 166 10.45 -2.71 16.96
N GLU A 167 10.05 -2.66 18.23
CA GLU A 167 8.74 -3.11 18.70
C GLU A 167 7.60 -2.23 18.14
N LEU A 168 7.80 -0.91 18.08
CA LEU A 168 6.86 -0.02 17.43
C LEU A 168 6.68 -0.37 15.95
N ILE A 169 7.77 -0.60 15.22
CA ILE A 169 7.72 -1.00 13.81
C ILE A 169 7.04 -2.36 13.65
N LEU A 170 7.25 -3.29 14.59
CA LEU A 170 6.58 -4.59 14.57
C LEU A 170 5.05 -4.45 14.79
N LEU A 171 4.63 -3.63 15.76
CA LEU A 171 3.23 -3.32 16.01
C LEU A 171 2.58 -2.65 14.78
N PHE A 172 3.26 -1.68 14.19
CA PHE A 172 2.80 -1.04 12.97
C PHE A 172 2.62 -2.05 11.82
N LYS A 173 3.56 -2.98 11.63
CA LYS A 173 3.43 -4.07 10.65
C LYS A 173 2.18 -4.89 10.89
N LEU A 174 1.93 -5.26 12.14
CA LEU A 174 0.75 -6.03 12.52
C LEU A 174 -0.54 -5.29 12.19
N LEU A 175 -0.61 -3.99 12.50
CA LEU A 175 -1.76 -3.14 12.16
C LEU A 175 -1.99 -3.04 10.65
N MET A 176 -0.92 -2.89 9.87
CA MET A 176 -1.04 -2.85 8.41
C MET A 176 -1.45 -4.21 7.82
N HIS A 177 -1.00 -5.33 8.40
CA HIS A 177 -1.50 -6.67 8.03
C HIS A 177 -3.00 -6.79 8.29
N LEU A 178 -3.45 -6.33 9.45
CA LEU A 178 -4.85 -6.35 9.81
C LEU A 178 -5.71 -5.51 8.84
N LEU A 179 -5.24 -4.32 8.51
CA LEU A 179 -5.89 -3.40 7.57
C LEU A 179 -6.03 -4.06 6.18
N PHE A 180 -4.93 -4.54 5.61
CA PHE A 180 -4.94 -5.12 4.28
C PHE A 180 -5.68 -6.46 4.21
N SER A 181 -5.60 -7.29 5.26
CA SER A 181 -6.40 -8.52 5.31
C SER A 181 -7.89 -8.23 5.34
N THR A 182 -8.32 -7.19 6.06
CA THR A 182 -9.74 -6.79 6.10
C THR A 182 -10.21 -6.28 4.73
N ILE A 183 -9.39 -5.51 4.01
CA ILE A 183 -9.69 -5.09 2.63
C ILE A 183 -9.76 -6.31 1.70
N ALA A 184 -8.80 -7.24 1.79
CA ALA A 184 -8.78 -8.45 0.98
C ALA A 184 -10.01 -9.35 1.24
N GLU A 185 -10.46 -9.46 2.49
CA GLU A 185 -11.72 -10.13 2.84
C GLU A 185 -12.91 -9.48 2.14
N GLY A 186 -13.01 -8.15 2.18
CA GLY A 186 -14.06 -7.40 1.48
C GLY A 186 -14.01 -7.59 -0.04
N CYS A 187 -12.83 -7.60 -0.65
CA CYS A 187 -12.68 -7.87 -2.08
C CYS A 187 -13.16 -9.28 -2.44
N ARG A 188 -12.85 -10.32 -1.63
CA ARG A 188 -13.36 -11.69 -1.84
C ARG A 188 -14.87 -11.77 -1.72
N GLN A 189 -15.45 -11.16 -0.68
CA GLN A 189 -16.89 -11.13 -0.50
C GLN A 189 -17.62 -10.45 -1.67
N GLN A 190 -17.00 -9.41 -2.26
CA GLN A 190 -17.53 -8.75 -3.44
C GLN A 190 -17.53 -9.64 -4.69
N GLU A 191 -16.62 -10.61 -4.80
CA GLU A 191 -16.65 -11.61 -5.89
C GLU A 191 -17.73 -12.67 -5.69
N GLU A 192 -17.99 -13.05 -4.42
CA GLU A 192 -18.98 -14.08 -4.08
C GLU A 192 -20.42 -13.52 -4.04
N SER A 193 -20.58 -12.26 -3.64
CA SER A 193 -21.87 -11.59 -3.52
C SER A 193 -21.76 -10.13 -3.95
N ALA A 194 -22.67 -9.65 -4.80
CA ALA A 194 -22.66 -8.31 -5.37
C ALA A 194 -22.76 -7.16 -4.33
N ASN A 195 -23.01 -7.44 -3.06
CA ASN A 195 -23.24 -6.46 -2.00
C ASN A 195 -22.27 -6.66 -0.83
N VAL A 196 -21.11 -5.98 -0.88
CA VAL A 196 -20.27 -5.79 0.32
C VAL A 196 -20.69 -4.51 0.99
N SER A 197 -21.14 -4.60 2.25
CA SER A 197 -21.37 -3.40 3.07
C SER A 197 -20.05 -2.84 3.58
N LEU A 198 -19.70 -1.63 3.16
CA LEU A 198 -18.54 -0.93 3.72
C LEU A 198 -18.69 -0.72 5.23
N ASP A 199 -19.91 -0.59 5.74
CA ASP A 199 -20.15 -0.42 7.17
C ASP A 199 -19.82 -1.70 7.95
N THR A 200 -20.18 -2.89 7.44
CA THR A 200 -19.74 -4.15 8.03
C THR A 200 -18.21 -4.27 8.07
N MET A 201 -17.52 -3.81 7.03
CA MET A 201 -16.05 -3.81 7.01
C MET A 201 -15.47 -2.87 8.07
N LYS A 202 -16.07 -1.68 8.26
CA LYS A 202 -15.67 -0.74 9.31
C LYS A 202 -15.84 -1.36 10.70
N GLU A 203 -17.00 -1.98 10.96
CA GLU A 203 -17.29 -2.67 12.23
C GLU A 203 -16.28 -3.80 12.50
N HIS A 204 -16.03 -4.66 11.52
CA HIS A 204 -15.05 -5.73 11.65
C HIS A 204 -13.64 -5.22 11.90
N PHE A 205 -13.22 -4.16 11.20
CA PHE A 205 -11.91 -3.58 11.41
C PHE A 205 -11.80 -2.95 12.81
N ALA A 206 -12.77 -2.17 13.23
CA ALA A 206 -12.82 -1.57 14.57
C ALA A 206 -12.76 -2.64 15.67
N LEU A 207 -13.49 -3.75 15.51
CA LEU A 207 -13.45 -4.87 16.45
C LEU A 207 -12.05 -5.51 16.54
N LYS A 208 -11.42 -5.78 15.38
CA LYS A 208 -10.05 -6.33 15.31
C LYS A 208 -9.05 -5.38 15.98
N ILE A 209 -9.15 -4.08 15.71
CA ILE A 209 -8.32 -3.04 16.35
C ILE A 209 -8.54 -3.03 17.86
N GLN A 210 -9.80 -3.10 18.33
CA GLN A 210 -10.11 -3.11 19.75
C GLN A 210 -9.45 -4.28 20.48
N TRP A 211 -9.43 -5.47 19.86
CA TRP A 211 -8.76 -6.63 20.46
C TRP A 211 -7.25 -6.42 20.60
N LEU A 212 -6.62 -5.81 19.59
CA LEU A 212 -5.19 -5.46 19.68
C LEU A 212 -4.92 -4.35 20.70
N LYS A 213 -5.78 -3.34 20.80
CA LYS A 213 -5.63 -2.26 21.78
C LYS A 213 -5.55 -2.80 23.21
N LYS A 214 -6.35 -3.80 23.55
CA LYS A 214 -6.37 -4.41 24.89
C LYS A 214 -5.04 -5.09 25.26
N GLY A 215 -4.26 -5.58 24.26
CA GLY A 215 -2.96 -6.21 24.51
C GLY A 215 -1.76 -5.31 24.32
N ALA A 216 -1.84 -4.32 23.42
CA ALA A 216 -0.72 -3.48 23.02
C ALA A 216 -0.78 -2.04 23.56
N ARG A 217 -1.91 -1.60 24.09
CA ARG A 217 -2.04 -0.29 24.73
C ARG A 217 -1.66 -0.41 26.19
N LYS A 218 -0.88 0.55 26.68
CA LYS A 218 -0.57 0.65 28.10
C LYS A 218 -1.85 0.91 28.90
N GLU A 219 -2.16 0.06 29.87
CA GLU A 219 -3.24 0.34 30.81
C GLU A 219 -2.83 1.56 31.65
N ASN A 220 -3.66 2.59 31.70
CA ASN A 220 -3.49 3.67 32.67
C ASN A 220 -3.82 3.06 34.04
N GLU A 221 -2.91 3.15 35.01
CA GLU A 221 -3.08 2.67 36.40
C GLU A 221 -4.22 3.34 37.17
N HIS A 222 -5.14 4.03 36.48
CA HIS A 222 -6.28 4.72 37.06
C HIS A 222 -7.54 4.49 36.21
N ASP A 223 -8.19 3.34 36.42
CA ASP A 223 -9.64 3.15 36.30
C ASP A 223 -10.10 2.14 37.37
#